data_df5760f1e2e204f02ce79ebecbcfc816
#
_entry.id   df5760f1e2e204f02ce79ebecbcfc816
#
_cell.length_a   1.000
_cell.length_b   1.000
_cell.length_c   1.000
_cell.angle_alpha   90.00
_cell.angle_beta   90.00
_cell.angle_gamma   90.00
#
_symmetry.space_group_name_H-M   'P 1'
#
loop_
_entity.id
_entity.type
_entity.pdbx_description
1 polymer ?
#
loop_
_entity_poly.entity_id
_entity_poly.type
_entity_poly.pdbx_seq_one_letter_code
_entity_poly.pdbx_strand_id
1 'polypeptide(L)'
;MNTVGSAHNVRILGSGETTVVLGHGFGTDQSVWRYLVPHLVDHYKVLLYDSMGAGTTNPDYFDFDRYSTLEGFSYDIIAILDEFNVTNCIYVGHSISAMAAAAASIFRPDLFRKLVMLSGCQLRQEVSNTEDYYGGFEKEELDQMYEAMKTNYESLMAGMAPLVIGSDLDSTALQEFSRTLFNMRPDIGLCINRTLQTFDMIPYLPQVTVPCHIIQSSKDVAVPMGVSEYLHKNLGGKSIVEVMPIDGHLPHLSAPDITNPVLLRHIQQDIADA
;
A
#
# COMPACT_ATOMS: atom_id res chain seq x y z
N MET A 1 -17.71 16.04 17.17
CA MET A 1 -16.55 16.24 16.25
C MET A 1 -16.20 14.87 15.72
N ASN A 2 -16.07 14.71 14.42
CA ASN A 2 -15.55 13.44 13.88
C ASN A 2 -14.06 13.35 14.28
N THR A 3 -13.69 12.26 14.94
CA THR A 3 -12.28 11.94 15.21
C THR A 3 -11.62 11.40 13.95
N VAL A 4 -10.29 11.37 13.90
CA VAL A 4 -9.53 10.78 12.77
C VAL A 4 -9.91 9.31 12.59
N GLY A 5 -9.99 8.57 13.70
CA GLY A 5 -10.40 7.17 13.69
C GLY A 5 -11.79 6.94 13.10
N SER A 6 -12.74 7.84 13.43
CA SER A 6 -14.09 7.78 12.85
C SER A 6 -14.09 8.11 11.34
N ALA A 7 -13.29 9.09 10.91
CA ALA A 7 -13.20 9.48 9.51
C ALA A 7 -12.59 8.36 8.62
N HIS A 8 -11.66 7.60 9.19
CA HIS A 8 -10.95 6.49 8.53
C HIS A 8 -11.52 5.10 8.87
N ASN A 9 -12.70 5.02 9.48
CA ASN A 9 -13.31 3.74 9.86
C ASN A 9 -12.37 2.79 10.62
N VAL A 10 -11.55 3.34 11.52
CA VAL A 10 -10.55 2.54 12.25
C VAL A 10 -11.22 1.43 13.04
N ARG A 11 -10.70 0.22 12.89
CA ARG A 11 -11.11 -0.96 13.64
C ARG A 11 -9.91 -1.54 14.37
N ILE A 12 -10.11 -1.90 15.63
CA ILE A 12 -9.10 -2.58 16.44
C ILE A 12 -9.66 -3.96 16.79
N LEU A 13 -8.88 -4.99 16.50
CA LEU A 13 -9.20 -6.40 16.76
C LEU A 13 -8.07 -7.03 17.55
N GLY A 14 -8.38 -8.07 18.33
CA GLY A 14 -7.38 -8.72 19.18
C GLY A 14 -6.93 -7.86 20.37
N SER A 15 -6.05 -8.42 21.20
CA SER A 15 -5.65 -7.82 22.48
C SER A 15 -4.16 -8.02 22.82
N GLY A 16 -3.33 -8.38 21.83
CA GLY A 16 -1.89 -8.52 22.03
C GLY A 16 -1.19 -7.21 22.41
N GLU A 17 -0.03 -7.30 23.02
CA GLU A 17 0.76 -6.12 23.40
C GLU A 17 1.33 -5.38 22.17
N THR A 18 1.80 -6.13 21.17
CA THR A 18 2.33 -5.57 19.92
C THR A 18 1.19 -5.21 18.97
N THR A 19 1.22 -3.99 18.44
CA THR A 19 0.25 -3.56 17.43
C THR A 19 0.76 -3.86 16.03
N VAL A 20 -0.07 -4.54 15.24
CA VAL A 20 0.10 -4.68 13.78
C VAL A 20 -0.91 -3.78 13.10
N VAL A 21 -0.44 -2.88 12.27
CA VAL A 21 -1.28 -1.96 11.49
C VAL A 21 -1.32 -2.45 10.05
N LEU A 22 -2.53 -2.51 9.46
CA LEU A 22 -2.75 -3.02 8.12
C LEU A 22 -3.27 -1.91 7.21
N GLY A 23 -2.41 -1.41 6.32
CA GLY A 23 -2.73 -0.37 5.35
C GLY A 23 -2.93 -0.92 3.95
N HIS A 24 -4.08 -0.63 3.35
CA HIS A 24 -4.46 -1.13 2.03
C HIS A 24 -3.97 -0.24 0.88
N GLY A 25 -3.97 -0.78 -0.36
CA GLY A 25 -3.58 -0.08 -1.58
C GLY A 25 -4.73 0.63 -2.30
N PHE A 26 -4.42 1.26 -3.43
CA PHE A 26 -5.39 1.90 -4.31
C PHE A 26 -6.46 0.90 -4.80
N GLY A 27 -7.69 1.36 -4.87
CA GLY A 27 -8.82 0.55 -5.36
C GLY A 27 -9.31 -0.53 -4.39
N THR A 28 -8.74 -0.61 -3.19
CA THR A 28 -9.16 -1.54 -2.13
C THR A 28 -9.62 -0.79 -0.89
N ASP A 29 -10.09 -1.51 0.11
CA ASP A 29 -10.39 -1.05 1.46
C ASP A 29 -9.84 -2.02 2.50
N GLN A 30 -10.03 -1.76 3.78
CA GLN A 30 -9.50 -2.60 4.86
C GLN A 30 -9.96 -4.07 4.77
N SER A 31 -11.04 -4.38 4.05
CA SER A 31 -11.53 -5.76 3.88
C SER A 31 -10.59 -6.65 3.08
N VAL A 32 -9.63 -6.07 2.34
CA VAL A 32 -8.62 -6.82 1.60
C VAL A 32 -7.76 -7.71 2.50
N TRP A 33 -7.64 -7.35 3.79
CA TRP A 33 -6.86 -8.07 4.79
C TRP A 33 -7.60 -9.22 5.49
N ARG A 34 -8.85 -9.51 5.10
CA ARG A 34 -9.71 -10.49 5.77
C ARG A 34 -9.10 -11.90 5.90
N TYR A 35 -8.24 -12.30 4.96
CA TYR A 35 -7.57 -13.59 5.01
C TYR A 35 -6.35 -13.62 5.94
N LEU A 36 -5.75 -12.45 6.23
CA LEU A 36 -4.61 -12.33 7.14
C LEU A 36 -5.05 -12.12 8.59
N VAL A 37 -6.07 -11.30 8.81
CA VAL A 37 -6.55 -10.90 10.14
C VAL A 37 -6.79 -12.08 11.09
N PRO A 38 -7.43 -13.20 10.69
CA PRO A 38 -7.65 -14.34 11.59
C PRO A 38 -6.38 -14.96 12.16
N HIS A 39 -5.26 -14.84 11.45
CA HIS A 39 -3.96 -15.36 11.90
C HIS A 39 -3.22 -14.42 12.88
N LEU A 40 -3.70 -13.19 13.04
CA LEU A 40 -3.05 -12.16 13.86
C LEU A 40 -3.75 -11.91 15.20
N VAL A 41 -5.08 -11.99 15.25
CA VAL A 41 -5.90 -11.48 16.37
C VAL A 41 -5.65 -12.19 17.70
N ASP A 42 -5.16 -13.43 17.69
CA ASP A 42 -4.85 -14.19 18.90
C ASP A 42 -3.53 -13.73 19.57
N HIS A 43 -2.66 -13.03 18.83
CA HIS A 43 -1.31 -12.69 19.29
C HIS A 43 -1.02 -11.19 19.24
N TYR A 44 -1.76 -10.43 18.45
CA TYR A 44 -1.52 -9.01 18.19
C TYR A 44 -2.77 -8.16 18.43
N LYS A 45 -2.55 -6.89 18.73
CA LYS A 45 -3.55 -5.87 18.53
C LYS A 45 -3.50 -5.48 17.04
N VAL A 46 -4.56 -5.73 16.29
CA VAL A 46 -4.62 -5.47 14.85
C VAL A 46 -5.43 -4.22 14.61
N LEU A 47 -4.79 -3.18 14.05
CA LEU A 47 -5.43 -1.94 13.63
C LEU A 47 -5.62 -1.93 12.12
N LEU A 48 -6.87 -1.81 11.69
CA LEU A 48 -7.26 -1.64 10.29
C LEU A 48 -7.89 -0.27 10.11
N TYR A 49 -7.74 0.31 8.92
CA TYR A 49 -8.38 1.58 8.57
C TYR A 49 -8.64 1.65 7.06
N ASP A 50 -9.56 2.53 6.67
CA ASP A 50 -9.78 2.90 5.26
C ASP A 50 -9.04 4.21 4.98
N SER A 51 -8.24 4.24 3.92
CA SER A 51 -7.68 5.48 3.40
C SER A 51 -8.83 6.40 2.93
N MET A 52 -8.66 7.71 3.08
CA MET A 52 -9.70 8.64 2.67
C MET A 52 -10.06 8.46 1.21
N GLY A 53 -11.36 8.38 0.93
CA GLY A 53 -11.91 8.08 -0.40
C GLY A 53 -12.12 6.59 -0.69
N ALA A 54 -11.71 5.69 0.22
CA ALA A 54 -11.89 4.26 0.08
C ALA A 54 -12.94 3.70 1.07
N GLY A 55 -13.42 2.49 0.81
CA GLY A 55 -14.31 1.75 1.69
C GLY A 55 -15.61 2.50 1.98
N THR A 56 -15.87 2.74 3.27
CA THR A 56 -17.04 3.48 3.74
C THR A 56 -16.70 4.87 4.31
N THR A 57 -15.52 5.40 3.98
CA THR A 57 -15.19 6.80 4.31
C THR A 57 -16.16 7.74 3.61
N ASN A 58 -16.45 8.89 4.22
CA ASN A 58 -17.30 9.87 3.58
C ASN A 58 -16.54 10.57 2.44
N PRO A 59 -16.91 10.39 1.17
CA PRO A 59 -16.18 10.95 0.04
C PRO A 59 -16.21 12.48 -0.01
N ASP A 60 -17.15 13.13 0.67
CA ASP A 60 -17.23 14.60 0.74
C ASP A 60 -16.16 15.21 1.66
N TYR A 61 -15.47 14.38 2.45
CA TYR A 61 -14.32 14.79 3.26
C TYR A 61 -12.99 14.64 2.53
N PHE A 62 -13.00 14.13 1.30
CA PHE A 62 -11.79 14.01 0.51
C PHE A 62 -11.27 15.39 0.08
N ASP A 63 -10.11 15.77 0.60
CA ASP A 63 -9.44 17.03 0.28
C ASP A 63 -8.49 16.81 -0.90
N PHE A 64 -8.87 17.30 -2.08
CA PHE A 64 -8.11 17.11 -3.32
C PHE A 64 -6.73 17.77 -3.29
N ASP A 65 -6.55 18.86 -2.54
CA ASP A 65 -5.24 19.50 -2.37
C ASP A 65 -4.34 18.66 -1.46
N ARG A 66 -4.86 18.18 -0.33
CA ARG A 66 -4.15 17.33 0.63
C ARG A 66 -3.68 16.02 -0.01
N TYR A 67 -4.53 15.34 -0.76
CA TYR A 67 -4.25 14.05 -1.37
C TYR A 67 -3.68 14.13 -2.78
N SER A 68 -3.29 15.33 -3.24
CA SER A 68 -2.50 15.51 -4.45
C SER A 68 -1.03 15.10 -4.28
N THR A 69 -0.60 14.81 -3.05
CA THR A 69 0.75 14.36 -2.71
C THR A 69 0.72 13.13 -1.80
N LEU A 70 1.83 12.39 -1.74
CA LEU A 70 1.97 11.21 -0.89
C LEU A 70 1.91 11.57 0.60
N GLU A 71 2.38 12.76 0.97
CA GLU A 71 2.41 13.27 2.34
C GLU A 71 1.02 13.34 2.96
N GLY A 72 -0.04 13.62 2.19
CA GLY A 72 -1.41 13.62 2.68
C GLY A 72 -1.78 12.29 3.33
N PHE A 73 -1.44 11.17 2.68
CA PHE A 73 -1.64 9.82 3.19
C PHE A 73 -0.71 9.49 4.36
N SER A 74 0.53 9.99 4.33
CA SER A 74 1.50 9.80 5.42
C SER A 74 1.05 10.48 6.71
N TYR A 75 0.52 11.70 6.61
CA TYR A 75 -0.02 12.43 7.76
C TYR A 75 -1.27 11.79 8.34
N ASP A 76 -2.11 11.12 7.52
CA ASP A 76 -3.24 10.37 8.03
C ASP A 76 -2.78 9.15 8.84
N ILE A 77 -1.76 8.42 8.36
CA ILE A 77 -1.16 7.32 9.13
C ILE A 77 -0.67 7.82 10.49
N ILE A 78 0.09 8.91 10.52
CA ILE A 78 0.59 9.49 11.78
C ILE A 78 -0.57 9.89 12.69
N ALA A 79 -1.58 10.58 12.17
CA ALA A 79 -2.73 11.04 12.93
C ALA A 79 -3.55 9.88 13.52
N ILE A 80 -3.72 8.78 12.76
CA ILE A 80 -4.37 7.57 13.26
C ILE A 80 -3.54 6.95 14.38
N LEU A 81 -2.25 6.77 14.20
CA LEU A 81 -1.38 6.17 15.21
C LEU A 81 -1.35 7.02 16.51
N ASP A 82 -1.28 8.34 16.38
CA ASP A 82 -1.31 9.26 17.54
C ASP A 82 -2.65 9.21 18.26
N GLU A 83 -3.80 9.23 17.56
CA GLU A 83 -5.13 9.17 18.20
C GLU A 83 -5.31 7.88 19.01
N PHE A 84 -4.81 6.75 18.53
CA PHE A 84 -4.92 5.46 19.20
C PHE A 84 -3.73 5.14 20.13
N ASN A 85 -2.83 6.11 20.37
CA ASN A 85 -1.63 5.97 21.19
C ASN A 85 -0.79 4.76 20.78
N VAL A 86 -0.65 4.53 19.48
CA VAL A 86 0.15 3.45 18.91
C VAL A 86 1.57 3.93 18.68
N THR A 87 2.52 3.28 19.31
CA THR A 87 3.97 3.50 19.10
C THR A 87 4.65 2.17 18.84
N ASN A 88 5.81 2.20 18.17
CA ASN A 88 6.63 1.02 17.93
C ASN A 88 5.84 -0.14 17.27
N CYS A 89 4.95 0.18 16.32
CA CYS A 89 4.11 -0.81 15.65
C CYS A 89 4.84 -1.54 14.52
N ILE A 90 4.31 -2.70 14.15
CA ILE A 90 4.63 -3.37 12.89
C ILE A 90 3.60 -2.87 11.86
N TYR A 91 4.04 -2.13 10.86
CA TYR A 91 3.15 -1.65 9.83
C TYR A 91 3.26 -2.51 8.57
N VAL A 92 2.18 -3.15 8.19
CA VAL A 92 2.05 -3.93 6.96
C VAL A 92 1.31 -3.07 5.94
N GLY A 93 2.01 -2.58 4.95
CA GLY A 93 1.46 -1.73 3.91
C GLY A 93 1.45 -2.40 2.55
N HIS A 94 0.35 -2.28 1.82
CA HIS A 94 0.25 -2.71 0.44
C HIS A 94 0.36 -1.51 -0.51
N SER A 95 1.20 -1.60 -1.55
CA SER A 95 1.29 -0.63 -2.64
C SER A 95 1.53 0.80 -2.11
N ILE A 96 0.68 1.78 -2.45
CA ILE A 96 0.79 3.18 -2.00
C ILE A 96 0.89 3.30 -0.48
N SER A 97 0.18 2.45 0.28
CA SER A 97 0.22 2.49 1.74
C SER A 97 1.60 2.12 2.30
N ALA A 98 2.35 1.24 1.63
CA ALA A 98 3.73 0.93 1.98
C ALA A 98 4.63 2.16 1.83
N MET A 99 4.46 2.92 0.75
CA MET A 99 5.25 4.13 0.49
C MET A 99 4.83 5.30 1.40
N ALA A 100 3.52 5.44 1.66
CA ALA A 100 3.03 6.43 2.62
C ALA A 100 3.56 6.17 4.04
N ALA A 101 3.64 4.89 4.45
CA ALA A 101 4.25 4.53 5.73
C ALA A 101 5.77 4.75 5.76
N ALA A 102 6.47 4.49 4.65
CA ALA A 102 7.89 4.81 4.53
C ALA A 102 8.12 6.31 4.68
N ALA A 103 7.32 7.16 4.03
CA ALA A 103 7.38 8.60 4.20
C ALA A 103 7.01 9.04 5.62
N ALA A 104 5.96 8.46 6.21
CA ALA A 104 5.56 8.72 7.61
C ALA A 104 6.70 8.41 8.60
N SER A 105 7.46 7.33 8.34
CA SER A 105 8.57 6.92 9.19
C SER A 105 9.77 7.88 9.17
N ILE A 106 9.89 8.72 8.15
CA ILE A 106 10.88 9.80 8.12
C ILE A 106 10.54 10.89 9.15
N PHE A 107 9.24 11.24 9.24
CA PHE A 107 8.78 12.27 10.16
C PHE A 107 8.67 11.76 11.61
N ARG A 108 8.23 10.51 11.78
CA ARG A 108 7.92 9.90 13.08
C ARG A 108 8.44 8.46 13.17
N PRO A 109 9.78 8.25 13.17
CA PRO A 109 10.37 6.91 13.24
C PRO A 109 10.00 6.16 14.53
N ASP A 110 9.68 6.89 15.60
CA ASP A 110 9.24 6.36 16.90
C ASP A 110 7.93 5.56 16.84
N LEU A 111 7.10 5.79 15.84
CA LEU A 111 5.84 5.07 15.65
C LEU A 111 6.03 3.66 15.09
N PHE A 112 7.15 3.39 14.43
CA PHE A 112 7.36 2.17 13.65
C PHE A 112 8.52 1.33 14.20
N ARG A 113 8.24 0.09 14.58
CA ARG A 113 9.25 -0.94 14.84
C ARG A 113 9.87 -1.43 13.54
N LYS A 114 9.04 -1.66 12.54
CA LYS A 114 9.41 -2.06 11.18
C LYS A 114 8.27 -1.84 10.20
N LEU A 115 8.62 -1.80 8.93
CA LEU A 115 7.68 -1.80 7.81
C LEU A 115 7.73 -3.15 7.10
N VAL A 116 6.58 -3.74 6.82
CA VAL A 116 6.40 -4.91 5.94
C VAL A 116 5.71 -4.40 4.69
N MET A 117 6.48 -4.24 3.62
CA MET A 117 6.09 -3.57 2.39
C MET A 117 5.70 -4.60 1.34
N LEU A 118 4.40 -4.86 1.20
CA LEU A 118 3.87 -5.80 0.22
C LEU A 118 3.63 -5.08 -1.11
N SER A 119 4.32 -5.50 -2.16
CA SER A 119 4.23 -4.91 -3.50
C SER A 119 4.24 -3.38 -3.44
N GLY A 120 5.23 -2.81 -2.74
CA GLY A 120 5.37 -1.36 -2.57
C GLY A 120 5.27 -0.67 -3.93
N CYS A 121 4.46 0.39 -4.05
CA CYS A 121 4.24 1.03 -5.33
C CYS A 121 5.52 1.67 -5.88
N GLN A 122 5.49 2.05 -7.14
CA GLN A 122 6.61 2.68 -7.82
C GLN A 122 7.10 3.93 -7.07
N LEU A 123 8.40 4.18 -7.14
CA LEU A 123 9.06 5.27 -6.42
C LEU A 123 9.01 6.60 -7.16
N ARG A 124 8.90 6.53 -8.48
CA ARG A 124 8.83 7.66 -9.40
C ARG A 124 8.30 7.14 -10.73
N GLN A 125 7.16 7.67 -11.18
CA GLN A 125 6.59 7.24 -12.46
C GLN A 125 6.88 8.22 -13.60
N GLU A 126 6.82 9.54 -13.39
CA GLU A 126 7.04 10.52 -14.47
C GLU A 126 8.46 10.48 -15.09
N VAL A 127 9.44 9.95 -14.36
CA VAL A 127 10.82 9.71 -14.86
C VAL A 127 11.20 8.30 -14.45
N SER A 128 10.42 7.31 -14.92
CA SER A 128 10.47 5.96 -14.37
C SER A 128 11.69 5.18 -14.83
N ASN A 129 12.20 5.45 -16.03
CA ASN A 129 13.30 4.67 -16.60
C ASN A 129 14.57 5.51 -16.69
N THR A 130 15.52 5.25 -15.79
CA THR A 130 16.86 5.83 -15.79
C THR A 130 17.91 4.70 -15.81
N GLU A 131 19.19 5.04 -15.94
CA GLU A 131 20.26 4.02 -15.88
C GLU A 131 20.24 3.22 -14.58
N ASP A 132 19.82 3.84 -13.46
CA ASP A 132 19.84 3.24 -12.12
C ASP A 132 18.48 2.74 -11.65
N TYR A 133 17.36 3.15 -12.28
CA TYR A 133 16.01 2.81 -11.86
C TYR A 133 15.09 2.51 -13.04
N TYR A 134 14.41 1.37 -12.98
CA TYR A 134 13.40 0.95 -13.94
C TYR A 134 12.04 0.79 -13.26
N GLY A 135 11.13 1.73 -13.51
CA GLY A 135 9.77 1.75 -12.96
C GLY A 135 8.71 1.11 -13.85
N GLY A 136 9.04 0.74 -15.07
CA GLY A 136 8.17 -0.01 -15.98
C GLY A 136 7.33 0.80 -16.95
N PHE A 137 7.16 2.11 -16.71
CA PHE A 137 6.33 2.98 -17.57
C PHE A 137 7.13 4.18 -18.05
N GLU A 138 6.79 4.67 -19.23
CA GLU A 138 7.25 5.95 -19.74
C GLU A 138 6.21 7.04 -19.46
N LYS A 139 6.66 8.30 -19.37
CA LYS A 139 5.78 9.43 -19.07
C LYS A 139 4.60 9.53 -20.02
N GLU A 140 4.85 9.32 -21.31
CA GLU A 140 3.84 9.39 -22.36
C GLU A 140 2.76 8.32 -22.20
N GLU A 141 3.13 7.13 -21.74
CA GLU A 141 2.19 6.04 -21.46
C GLU A 141 1.29 6.38 -20.26
N LEU A 142 1.87 6.96 -19.20
CA LEU A 142 1.14 7.41 -18.02
C LEU A 142 0.17 8.55 -18.34
N ASP A 143 0.61 9.52 -19.14
CA ASP A 143 -0.24 10.64 -19.56
C ASP A 143 -1.42 10.15 -20.42
N GLN A 144 -1.19 9.18 -21.33
CA GLN A 144 -2.25 8.57 -22.14
C GLN A 144 -3.24 7.78 -21.25
N MET A 145 -2.75 7.03 -20.28
CA MET A 145 -3.60 6.31 -19.33
C MET A 145 -4.44 7.27 -18.50
N TYR A 146 -3.85 8.36 -18.02
CA TYR A 146 -4.57 9.40 -17.27
C TYR A 146 -5.69 10.07 -18.08
N GLU A 147 -5.42 10.44 -19.35
CA GLU A 147 -6.45 10.99 -20.23
C GLU A 147 -7.55 9.97 -20.57
N ALA A 148 -7.21 8.70 -20.72
CA ALA A 148 -8.20 7.63 -20.87
C ALA A 148 -9.08 7.48 -19.63
N MET A 149 -8.50 7.57 -18.41
CA MET A 149 -9.25 7.55 -17.14
C MET A 149 -10.23 8.74 -17.05
N LYS A 150 -9.81 9.92 -17.44
CA LYS A 150 -10.69 11.12 -17.48
C LYS A 150 -11.88 10.92 -18.42
N THR A 151 -11.66 10.22 -19.52
CA THR A 151 -12.70 10.01 -20.55
C THR A 151 -13.71 8.93 -20.14
N ASN A 152 -13.24 7.82 -19.59
CA ASN A 152 -14.09 6.71 -19.15
C ASN A 152 -13.38 5.88 -18.06
N TYR A 153 -13.47 6.36 -16.82
CA TYR A 153 -12.86 5.72 -15.64
C TYR A 153 -13.29 4.27 -15.48
N GLU A 154 -14.60 4.01 -15.51
CA GLU A 154 -15.13 2.67 -15.24
C GLU A 154 -14.66 1.65 -16.28
N SER A 155 -14.70 2.00 -17.57
CA SER A 155 -14.28 1.09 -18.63
C SER A 155 -12.78 0.78 -18.56
N LEU A 156 -11.95 1.78 -18.27
CA LEU A 156 -10.52 1.56 -18.12
C LEU A 156 -10.21 0.68 -16.92
N MET A 157 -10.81 0.99 -15.77
CA MET A 157 -10.61 0.21 -14.54
C MET A 157 -11.10 -1.25 -14.70
N ALA A 158 -12.22 -1.46 -15.39
CA ALA A 158 -12.73 -2.81 -15.69
C ALA A 158 -11.75 -3.62 -16.55
N GLY A 159 -11.08 -2.96 -17.51
CA GLY A 159 -10.06 -3.61 -18.35
C GLY A 159 -8.76 -3.90 -17.61
N MET A 160 -8.39 -3.05 -16.65
CA MET A 160 -7.14 -3.19 -15.90
C MET A 160 -7.25 -4.16 -14.72
N ALA A 161 -8.41 -4.26 -14.08
CA ALA A 161 -8.59 -5.07 -12.87
C ALA A 161 -8.13 -6.53 -13.01
N PRO A 162 -8.44 -7.26 -14.10
CA PRO A 162 -7.95 -8.63 -14.29
C PRO A 162 -6.42 -8.72 -14.38
N LEU A 163 -5.78 -7.75 -15.03
CA LEU A 163 -4.32 -7.70 -15.17
C LEU A 163 -3.64 -7.45 -13.82
N VAL A 164 -4.21 -6.54 -13.04
CA VAL A 164 -3.70 -6.19 -11.70
C VAL A 164 -3.84 -7.36 -10.73
N ILE A 165 -4.95 -8.09 -10.78
CA ILE A 165 -5.17 -9.29 -9.94
C ILE A 165 -4.26 -10.45 -10.39
N GLY A 166 -4.00 -10.61 -11.69
CA GLY A 166 -3.17 -11.69 -12.22
C GLY A 166 -3.80 -13.08 -12.05
N SER A 167 -5.13 -13.17 -12.05
CA SER A 167 -5.88 -14.43 -11.90
C SER A 167 -7.04 -14.51 -12.89
N ASP A 168 -7.73 -15.66 -12.89
CA ASP A 168 -8.84 -15.91 -13.82
C ASP A 168 -9.98 -14.89 -13.70
N LEU A 169 -10.67 -14.64 -14.81
CA LEU A 169 -11.73 -13.63 -14.92
C LEU A 169 -12.96 -13.93 -14.02
N ASP A 170 -13.15 -15.15 -13.63
CA ASP A 170 -14.24 -15.60 -12.73
C ASP A 170 -13.79 -15.77 -11.29
N SER A 171 -12.55 -15.39 -10.96
CA SER A 171 -12.00 -15.53 -9.62
C SER A 171 -12.71 -14.66 -8.59
N THR A 172 -12.86 -15.18 -7.37
CA THR A 172 -13.39 -14.41 -6.22
C THR A 172 -12.53 -13.16 -5.96
N ALA A 173 -11.22 -13.24 -6.15
CA ALA A 173 -10.31 -12.11 -5.97
C ALA A 173 -10.63 -10.95 -6.92
N LEU A 174 -10.89 -11.24 -8.19
CA LEU A 174 -11.28 -10.21 -9.17
C LEU A 174 -12.64 -9.60 -8.83
N GLN A 175 -13.62 -10.41 -8.44
CA GLN A 175 -14.94 -9.93 -8.04
C GLN A 175 -14.87 -8.98 -6.85
N GLU A 176 -14.04 -9.31 -5.87
CA GLU A 176 -13.88 -8.49 -4.67
C GLU A 176 -13.07 -7.22 -4.91
N PHE A 177 -12.00 -7.31 -5.68
CA PHE A 177 -11.26 -6.12 -6.10
C PHE A 177 -12.15 -5.18 -6.91
N SER A 178 -12.90 -5.69 -7.86
CA SER A 178 -13.85 -4.90 -8.65
C SER A 178 -14.88 -4.22 -7.76
N ARG A 179 -15.43 -4.92 -6.76
CA ARG A 179 -16.39 -4.33 -5.81
C ARG A 179 -15.81 -3.13 -5.07
N THR A 180 -14.58 -3.22 -4.56
CA THR A 180 -13.95 -2.11 -3.84
C THR A 180 -13.52 -0.98 -4.77
N LEU A 181 -12.98 -1.32 -5.93
CA LEU A 181 -12.52 -0.37 -6.94
C LEU A 181 -13.66 0.52 -7.47
N PHE A 182 -14.82 -0.10 -7.79
CA PHE A 182 -15.99 0.62 -8.30
C PHE A 182 -16.83 1.30 -7.20
N ASN A 183 -16.55 1.02 -5.92
CA ASN A 183 -17.12 1.78 -4.81
C ASN A 183 -16.46 3.16 -4.65
N MET A 184 -15.26 3.33 -5.17
CA MET A 184 -14.54 4.61 -5.13
C MET A 184 -15.15 5.60 -6.12
N ARG A 185 -15.40 6.83 -5.68
CA ARG A 185 -15.88 7.91 -6.54
C ARG A 185 -14.84 8.21 -7.63
N PRO A 186 -15.23 8.30 -8.92
CA PRO A 186 -14.26 8.38 -10.03
C PRO A 186 -13.30 9.58 -9.97
N ASP A 187 -13.75 10.75 -9.49
CA ASP A 187 -12.90 11.93 -9.35
C ASP A 187 -11.82 11.75 -8.26
N ILE A 188 -12.16 11.05 -7.17
CA ILE A 188 -11.20 10.65 -6.12
C ILE A 188 -10.20 9.65 -6.70
N GLY A 189 -10.67 8.62 -7.39
CA GLY A 189 -9.81 7.65 -8.05
C GLY A 189 -8.82 8.30 -9.03
N LEU A 190 -9.30 9.29 -9.78
CA LEU A 190 -8.46 10.06 -10.70
C LEU A 190 -7.37 10.86 -9.96
N CYS A 191 -7.74 11.54 -8.85
CA CYS A 191 -6.80 12.30 -8.03
C CYS A 191 -5.72 11.38 -7.46
N ILE A 192 -6.10 10.28 -6.82
CA ILE A 192 -5.13 9.33 -6.23
C ILE A 192 -4.24 8.73 -7.30
N ASN A 193 -4.79 8.36 -8.47
CA ASN A 193 -3.98 7.85 -9.57
C ASN A 193 -2.97 8.89 -10.06
N ARG A 194 -3.36 10.16 -10.15
CA ARG A 194 -2.41 11.22 -10.51
C ARG A 194 -1.31 11.37 -9.47
N THR A 195 -1.65 11.30 -8.19
CA THR A 195 -0.66 11.30 -7.10
C THR A 195 0.33 10.14 -7.25
N LEU A 196 -0.18 8.92 -7.53
CA LEU A 196 0.68 7.75 -7.80
C LEU A 196 1.65 7.98 -8.96
N GLN A 197 1.25 8.71 -9.99
CA GLN A 197 2.09 9.01 -11.15
C GLN A 197 3.14 10.07 -10.89
N THR A 198 2.90 11.00 -9.95
CA THR A 198 3.70 12.23 -9.81
C THR A 198 4.60 12.27 -8.57
N PHE A 199 4.35 11.43 -7.55
CA PHE A 199 5.23 11.45 -6.38
C PHE A 199 6.62 10.89 -6.70
N ASP A 200 7.64 11.38 -5.98
CA ASP A 200 9.01 10.92 -6.09
C ASP A 200 9.61 10.65 -4.70
N MET A 201 9.77 9.38 -4.37
CA MET A 201 10.39 8.96 -3.11
C MET A 201 11.89 8.71 -3.20
N ILE A 202 12.46 8.69 -4.41
CA ILE A 202 13.88 8.35 -4.61
C ILE A 202 14.81 9.23 -3.76
N PRO A 203 14.69 10.57 -3.72
CA PRO A 203 15.57 11.42 -2.92
C PRO A 203 15.44 11.21 -1.40
N TYR A 204 14.34 10.59 -0.96
CA TYR A 204 14.01 10.44 0.47
C TYR A 204 14.32 9.05 1.02
N LEU A 205 14.58 8.05 0.18
CA LEU A 205 14.85 6.67 0.60
C LEU A 205 15.97 6.56 1.65
N PRO A 206 17.12 7.29 1.55
CA PRO A 206 18.16 7.23 2.58
C PRO A 206 17.71 7.71 3.96
N GLN A 207 16.60 8.45 4.06
CA GLN A 207 16.04 8.95 5.31
C GLN A 207 15.11 7.95 5.99
N VAL A 208 14.68 6.91 5.29
CA VAL A 208 13.88 5.80 5.85
C VAL A 208 14.83 4.88 6.61
N THR A 209 14.96 5.08 7.92
CA THR A 209 15.91 4.38 8.78
C THR A 209 15.33 3.21 9.56
N VAL A 210 13.99 3.05 9.56
CA VAL A 210 13.32 1.91 10.20
C VAL A 210 13.56 0.64 9.37
N PRO A 211 13.64 -0.55 10.01
CA PRO A 211 13.80 -1.81 9.30
C PRO A 211 12.67 -2.06 8.31
N CYS A 212 12.99 -2.45 7.07
CA CYS A 212 12.03 -2.69 6.00
C CYS A 212 12.11 -4.13 5.47
N HIS A 213 10.99 -4.84 5.53
CA HIS A 213 10.79 -6.15 4.91
C HIS A 213 10.04 -5.96 3.60
N ILE A 214 10.70 -6.13 2.47
CA ILE A 214 10.16 -5.91 1.13
C ILE A 214 9.69 -7.25 0.57
N ILE A 215 8.41 -7.37 0.27
CA ILE A 215 7.79 -8.58 -0.25
C ILE A 215 7.18 -8.27 -1.61
N GLN A 216 7.58 -9.01 -2.64
CA GLN A 216 7.22 -8.75 -4.02
C GLN A 216 6.66 -9.98 -4.72
N SER A 217 5.61 -9.82 -5.53
CA SER A 217 5.18 -10.83 -6.48
C SER A 217 6.16 -10.94 -7.64
N SER A 218 6.45 -12.15 -8.11
CA SER A 218 7.42 -12.38 -9.20
C SER A 218 6.99 -11.78 -10.54
N LYS A 219 5.67 -11.66 -10.76
CA LYS A 219 5.08 -11.03 -11.95
C LYS A 219 3.98 -10.06 -11.54
N ASP A 220 4.39 -8.84 -11.30
CA ASP A 220 3.51 -7.74 -10.93
C ASP A 220 3.49 -6.71 -12.08
N VAL A 221 2.34 -6.52 -12.72
CA VAL A 221 2.19 -5.58 -13.85
C VAL A 221 2.22 -4.13 -13.41
N ALA A 222 1.94 -3.85 -12.13
CA ALA A 222 1.94 -2.51 -11.58
C ALA A 222 3.31 -2.10 -11.02
N VAL A 223 4.09 -3.08 -10.49
CA VAL A 223 5.36 -2.81 -9.81
C VAL A 223 6.41 -3.83 -10.26
N PRO A 224 7.28 -3.47 -11.22
CA PRO A 224 8.37 -4.34 -11.66
C PRO A 224 9.33 -4.72 -10.53
N MET A 225 9.99 -5.87 -10.66
CA MET A 225 10.98 -6.38 -9.71
C MET A 225 12.10 -5.38 -9.39
N GLY A 226 12.53 -4.60 -10.38
CA GLY A 226 13.55 -3.57 -10.21
C GLY A 226 13.23 -2.52 -9.14
N VAL A 227 11.95 -2.30 -8.85
CA VAL A 227 11.51 -1.38 -7.78
C VAL A 227 11.93 -1.92 -6.41
N SER A 228 11.69 -3.20 -6.13
CA SER A 228 12.06 -3.84 -4.86
C SER A 228 13.56 -3.92 -4.67
N GLU A 229 14.31 -4.19 -5.73
CA GLU A 229 15.78 -4.20 -5.72
C GLU A 229 16.34 -2.79 -5.46
N TYR A 230 15.75 -1.79 -6.09
CA TYR A 230 16.14 -0.40 -5.88
C TYR A 230 15.85 0.08 -4.46
N LEU A 231 14.68 -0.25 -3.92
CA LEU A 231 14.33 0.01 -2.52
C LEU A 231 15.37 -0.58 -1.58
N HIS A 232 15.65 -1.87 -1.73
CA HIS A 232 16.63 -2.57 -0.88
C HIS A 232 18.03 -1.92 -0.90
N LYS A 233 18.45 -1.48 -2.07
CA LYS A 233 19.77 -0.85 -2.25
C LYS A 233 19.87 0.55 -1.66
N ASN A 234 18.75 1.30 -1.59
CA ASN A 234 18.78 2.75 -1.31
C ASN A 234 18.11 3.16 0.00
N LEU A 235 17.41 2.26 0.70
CA LEU A 235 16.86 2.56 2.03
C LEU A 235 17.98 2.82 3.03
N GLY A 236 17.80 3.81 3.91
CA GLY A 236 18.79 4.17 4.93
C GLY A 236 18.89 3.18 6.09
N GLY A 237 17.81 2.41 6.34
CA GLY A 237 17.75 1.36 7.34
C GLY A 237 18.07 -0.03 6.79
N LYS A 238 18.13 -1.02 7.69
CA LYS A 238 18.26 -2.43 7.28
C LYS A 238 17.05 -2.85 6.47
N SER A 239 17.26 -3.61 5.40
CA SER A 239 16.16 -4.17 4.62
C SER A 239 16.48 -5.57 4.12
N ILE A 240 15.43 -6.36 3.88
CA ILE A 240 15.47 -7.66 3.23
C ILE A 240 14.42 -7.72 2.13
N VAL A 241 14.67 -8.49 1.10
CA VAL A 241 13.73 -8.71 -0.02
C VAL A 241 13.35 -10.17 -0.07
N GLU A 242 12.06 -10.45 -0.19
CA GLU A 242 11.55 -11.77 -0.51
C GLU A 242 10.61 -11.70 -1.72
N VAL A 243 10.86 -12.56 -2.70
CA VAL A 243 10.06 -12.68 -3.91
C VAL A 243 9.17 -13.91 -3.81
N MET A 244 7.86 -13.70 -3.94
CA MET A 244 6.89 -14.78 -3.97
C MET A 244 6.64 -15.24 -5.41
N PRO A 245 6.54 -16.55 -5.67
CA PRO A 245 6.23 -17.08 -7.00
C PRO A 245 4.74 -16.94 -7.33
N ILE A 246 4.26 -15.70 -7.38
CA ILE A 246 2.86 -15.32 -7.57
C ILE A 246 2.78 -14.30 -8.69
N ASP A 247 1.71 -14.35 -9.47
CA ASP A 247 1.33 -13.35 -10.45
C ASP A 247 0.35 -12.33 -9.83
N GLY A 248 0.43 -11.08 -10.25
CA GLY A 248 -0.47 -9.99 -9.84
C GLY A 248 0.03 -9.14 -8.69
N HIS A 249 -0.64 -7.99 -8.55
CA HIS A 249 -0.30 -6.92 -7.60
C HIS A 249 -0.96 -7.08 -6.21
N LEU A 250 -2.04 -7.88 -6.11
CA LEU A 250 -2.77 -8.11 -4.86
C LEU A 250 -2.64 -9.56 -4.36
N PRO A 251 -1.43 -10.05 -4.07
CA PRO A 251 -1.21 -11.45 -3.71
C PRO A 251 -1.93 -11.88 -2.42
N HIS A 252 -2.13 -10.96 -1.47
CA HIS A 252 -2.87 -11.19 -0.23
C HIS A 252 -4.38 -11.41 -0.46
N LEU A 253 -4.89 -11.08 -1.64
CA LEU A 253 -6.26 -11.33 -2.08
C LEU A 253 -6.35 -12.52 -3.05
N SER A 254 -5.45 -12.60 -4.04
CA SER A 254 -5.48 -13.62 -5.10
C SER A 254 -4.86 -14.96 -4.70
N ALA A 255 -3.87 -14.94 -3.80
CA ALA A 255 -3.12 -16.13 -3.36
C ALA A 255 -2.82 -16.10 -1.83
N PRO A 256 -3.86 -15.98 -0.98
CA PRO A 256 -3.67 -15.84 0.47
C PRO A 256 -2.93 -17.03 1.10
N ASP A 257 -3.13 -18.24 0.58
CA ASP A 257 -2.47 -19.45 1.11
C ASP A 257 -0.95 -19.44 0.96
N ILE A 258 -0.43 -18.72 -0.04
CA ILE A 258 1.01 -18.52 -0.23
C ILE A 258 1.46 -17.24 0.49
N THR A 259 0.70 -16.17 0.39
CA THR A 259 1.08 -14.85 0.88
C THR A 259 1.03 -14.74 2.40
N ASN A 260 0.00 -15.30 3.06
CA ASN A 260 -0.16 -15.18 4.51
C ASN A 260 1.00 -15.82 5.30
N PRO A 261 1.49 -17.03 4.98
CA PRO A 261 2.67 -17.59 5.67
C PRO A 261 3.92 -16.71 5.52
N VAL A 262 4.12 -16.08 4.37
CA VAL A 262 5.22 -15.14 4.14
C VAL A 262 5.05 -13.89 5.00
N LEU A 263 3.89 -13.24 4.96
CA LEU A 263 3.59 -12.07 5.76
C LEU A 263 3.75 -12.35 7.27
N LEU A 264 3.22 -13.47 7.76
CA LEU A 264 3.32 -13.87 9.17
C LEU A 264 4.78 -14.03 9.60
N ARG A 265 5.62 -14.67 8.78
CA ARG A 265 7.05 -14.81 9.07
C ARG A 265 7.72 -13.43 9.17
N HIS A 266 7.46 -12.51 8.24
CA HIS A 266 8.03 -11.16 8.27
C HIS A 266 7.47 -10.28 9.39
N ILE A 267 6.25 -10.51 9.84
CA ILE A 267 5.67 -9.86 11.02
C ILE A 267 6.38 -10.37 12.29
N GLN A 268 6.62 -11.67 12.42
CA GLN A 268 7.18 -12.31 13.61
C GLN A 268 8.69 -12.11 13.75
N GLN A 269 9.42 -12.11 12.65
CA GLN A 269 10.88 -12.09 12.65
C GLN A 269 11.41 -10.68 12.38
N ASP A 270 12.39 -10.24 13.15
CA ASP A 270 13.16 -9.04 12.87
C ASP A 270 14.34 -9.38 11.95
N ILE A 271 14.88 -8.37 11.23
CA ILE A 271 16.09 -8.54 10.43
C ILE A 271 17.26 -8.76 11.40
N ALA A 272 17.89 -9.92 11.30
CA ALA A 272 19.03 -10.25 12.16
C ALA A 272 20.16 -9.20 12.02
N ASP A 273 20.88 -8.99 13.10
CA ASP A 273 22.13 -8.21 13.04
C ASP A 273 23.15 -9.01 12.23
N ALA A 274 23.70 -8.39 11.19
CA ALA A 274 24.73 -8.96 10.34
C ALA A 274 26.09 -8.91 11.07
#